data_a640fe0886e97650a61d8946f35bcfb9
#
_entry.id   a640fe0886e97650a61d8946f35bcfb9
#
_cell.length_a   1.000
_cell.length_b   1.000
_cell.length_c   1.000
_cell.angle_alpha   90.00
_cell.angle_beta   90.00
_cell.angle_gamma   90.00
#
_symmetry.space_group_name_H-M   'P 1'
#
loop_
_entity.id
_entity.type
_entity.pdbx_description
1 polymer ?
#
loop_
_entity_poly.entity_id
_entity_poly.type
_entity_poly.pdbx_seq_one_letter_code
_entity_poly.pdbx_strand_id
1 'polypeptide(L)'
;ARLAPFGTTIFTEMTRLAQRHNAVNLAQGFPDFDGPDFVKDAAIDAIRAGRSQYARMFGDPALNAALANRWQTLTAQNVDPDTQITVTSGCTEAIAATMLGVINPGDRVVMFEPYYDSYRATAAMAGAEPRFVTLRPPADLRAGSVSSSPFWFDMGELERAMAGARAILVNTPHNPTGHVFSRDELERIAFLCMKHNVLAITDEVYEDLTYGHQHVRLATLSGMSERTITLSSLGKTFSLTGWKIGWAITTPELSRAVRAAHQFLTFATATPLQIGAIAAIERGGAYIASLRKQFAESREFLATTLASRGFGVVMPRGTYFIMADHTEVSRRMGVSGDVEFCRELPARFGVAAIPPSVFYDNPEQGRALARFAFCKKQATLEEAGKRLRAMGAASLA
;
A
#
# COMPACT_ATOMS: atom_id res chain seq x y z
N ALA A 1 11.43 -5.72 -23.56
CA ALA A 1 12.67 -5.08 -23.11
C ALA A 1 12.48 -4.20 -21.85
N ARG A 2 11.45 -3.32 -21.79
CA ARG A 2 11.24 -2.40 -20.63
C ARG A 2 11.04 -3.09 -19.28
N LEU A 3 10.45 -4.28 -19.26
CA LEU A 3 10.20 -5.06 -18.04
C LEU A 3 11.25 -6.11 -17.73
N ALA A 4 12.31 -6.23 -18.53
CA ALA A 4 13.38 -7.20 -18.30
C ALA A 4 14.04 -7.10 -16.90
N PRO A 5 14.19 -5.91 -16.27
CA PRO A 5 14.73 -5.79 -14.92
C PRO A 5 13.80 -6.32 -13.82
N PHE A 6 12.51 -6.52 -14.11
CA PHE A 6 11.50 -6.95 -13.14
C PHE A 6 11.29 -8.46 -13.26
N GLY A 7 12.09 -9.24 -12.53
CA GLY A 7 12.04 -10.70 -12.50
C GLY A 7 11.10 -11.27 -11.44
N THR A 8 11.48 -12.43 -10.87
CA THR A 8 10.74 -13.04 -9.75
C THR A 8 10.74 -12.08 -8.55
N THR A 9 9.56 -11.78 -8.04
CA THR A 9 9.44 -10.83 -6.94
C THR A 9 9.98 -11.42 -5.63
N ILE A 10 10.51 -10.55 -4.77
CA ILE A 10 10.94 -10.91 -3.41
C ILE A 10 9.83 -11.59 -2.60
N PHE A 11 8.58 -11.20 -2.86
CA PHE A 11 7.41 -11.80 -2.22
C PHE A 11 7.28 -13.30 -2.53
N THR A 12 7.55 -13.70 -3.77
CA THR A 12 7.53 -15.11 -4.18
C THR A 12 8.67 -15.88 -3.51
N GLU A 13 9.86 -15.31 -3.44
CA GLU A 13 11.03 -15.93 -2.79
C GLU A 13 10.74 -16.17 -1.29
N MET A 14 10.32 -15.12 -0.57
CA MET A 14 10.05 -15.22 0.87
C MET A 14 8.90 -16.17 1.19
N THR A 15 7.89 -16.24 0.32
CA THR A 15 6.80 -17.21 0.47
C THR A 15 7.27 -18.65 0.33
N ARG A 16 8.14 -18.93 -0.66
CA ARG A 16 8.73 -20.27 -0.83
C ARG A 16 9.59 -20.67 0.37
N LEU A 17 10.37 -19.74 0.91
CA LEU A 17 11.17 -19.97 2.12
C LEU A 17 10.28 -20.23 3.34
N ALA A 18 9.20 -19.45 3.52
CA ALA A 18 8.25 -19.67 4.59
C ALA A 18 7.62 -21.06 4.52
N GLN A 19 7.19 -21.48 3.32
CA GLN A 19 6.63 -22.83 3.10
C GLN A 19 7.66 -23.92 3.37
N ARG A 20 8.90 -23.80 2.85
CA ARG A 20 9.97 -24.78 3.01
C ARG A 20 10.32 -25.05 4.49
N HIS A 21 10.31 -24.00 5.31
CA HIS A 21 10.69 -24.06 6.72
C HIS A 21 9.49 -24.10 7.68
N ASN A 22 8.26 -24.26 7.16
CA ASN A 22 7.03 -24.18 7.97
C ASN A 22 7.02 -22.94 8.88
N ALA A 23 7.48 -21.81 8.33
CA ALA A 23 7.59 -20.55 9.05
C ALA A 23 6.27 -19.78 9.05
N VAL A 24 6.01 -19.03 10.11
CA VAL A 24 4.90 -18.06 10.16
C VAL A 24 5.20 -16.95 9.17
N ASN A 25 4.33 -16.79 8.18
CA ASN A 25 4.57 -15.86 7.07
C ASN A 25 4.09 -14.44 7.42
N LEU A 26 4.97 -13.61 8.01
CA LEU A 26 4.76 -12.17 8.20
C LEU A 26 5.32 -11.33 7.04
N ALA A 27 5.83 -11.97 5.98
CA ALA A 27 6.30 -11.31 4.76
C ALA A 27 5.14 -10.80 3.90
N GLN A 28 4.05 -11.56 3.81
CA GLN A 28 2.91 -11.28 2.93
C GLN A 28 1.93 -10.27 3.50
N GLY A 29 1.68 -9.20 2.72
CA GLY A 29 0.76 -8.12 3.04
C GLY A 29 -0.69 -8.42 2.67
N PHE A 30 -1.21 -9.58 3.08
CA PHE A 30 -2.63 -9.89 3.03
C PHE A 30 -3.04 -10.70 4.28
N PRO A 31 -4.29 -10.53 4.75
CA PRO A 31 -4.81 -11.27 5.90
C PRO A 31 -4.83 -12.79 5.68
N ASP A 32 -4.73 -13.55 6.78
CA ASP A 32 -4.94 -15.01 6.83
C ASP A 32 -6.35 -15.37 7.35
N PHE A 33 -7.25 -14.40 7.26
CA PHE A 33 -8.68 -14.53 7.52
C PHE A 33 -9.47 -13.94 6.36
N ASP A 34 -10.72 -14.37 6.27
CA ASP A 34 -11.61 -14.03 5.16
C ASP A 34 -12.28 -12.65 5.34
N GLY A 35 -12.78 -12.10 4.22
CA GLY A 35 -13.62 -10.92 4.23
C GLY A 35 -15.01 -11.18 4.80
N PRO A 36 -15.80 -10.11 5.08
CA PRO A 36 -17.09 -10.23 5.73
C PRO A 36 -18.12 -10.95 4.86
N ASP A 37 -18.93 -11.81 5.48
CA ASP A 37 -19.91 -12.67 4.78
C ASP A 37 -20.91 -11.87 3.97
N PHE A 38 -21.42 -10.74 4.51
CA PHE A 38 -22.40 -9.92 3.80
C PHE A 38 -21.91 -9.36 2.44
N VAL A 39 -20.60 -9.24 2.25
CA VAL A 39 -19.98 -8.84 0.96
C VAL A 39 -19.92 -10.03 0.01
N LYS A 40 -19.53 -11.22 0.55
CA LYS A 40 -19.47 -12.47 -0.22
C LYS A 40 -20.86 -12.90 -0.66
N ASP A 41 -21.84 -12.83 0.23
CA ASP A 41 -23.24 -13.21 -0.05
C ASP A 41 -23.81 -12.34 -1.19
N ALA A 42 -23.57 -11.01 -1.17
CA ALA A 42 -24.00 -10.14 -2.25
C ALA A 42 -23.40 -10.52 -3.62
N ALA A 43 -22.14 -10.94 -3.65
CA ALA A 43 -21.50 -11.43 -4.87
C ALA A 43 -22.04 -12.80 -5.31
N ILE A 44 -22.29 -13.72 -4.37
CA ILE A 44 -22.90 -15.03 -4.62
C ILE A 44 -24.31 -14.87 -5.20
N ASP A 45 -25.12 -13.97 -4.61
CA ASP A 45 -26.46 -13.70 -5.11
C ASP A 45 -26.46 -13.09 -6.51
N ALA A 46 -25.50 -12.22 -6.81
CA ALA A 46 -25.30 -11.69 -8.15
C ALA A 46 -24.99 -12.80 -9.16
N ILE A 47 -24.11 -13.76 -8.79
CA ILE A 47 -23.79 -14.93 -9.62
C ILE A 47 -25.06 -15.78 -9.85
N ARG A 48 -25.82 -16.09 -8.81
CA ARG A 48 -27.07 -16.86 -8.87
C ARG A 48 -28.16 -16.16 -9.70
N ALA A 49 -28.21 -14.83 -9.64
CA ALA A 49 -29.12 -14.01 -10.43
C ALA A 49 -28.68 -13.84 -11.90
N GLY A 50 -27.62 -14.51 -12.33
CA GLY A 50 -27.15 -14.47 -13.73
C GLY A 50 -26.49 -13.15 -14.13
N ARG A 51 -25.97 -12.36 -13.18
CA ARG A 51 -25.24 -11.12 -13.46
C ARG A 51 -23.82 -11.41 -13.99
N SER A 52 -23.75 -12.15 -15.14
CA SER A 52 -22.52 -12.70 -15.70
C SER A 52 -22.01 -11.96 -16.94
N GLN A 53 -22.77 -11.00 -17.46
CA GLN A 53 -22.36 -10.21 -18.63
C GLN A 53 -21.47 -9.03 -18.21
N TYR A 54 -20.78 -8.45 -19.20
CA TYR A 54 -19.92 -7.28 -18.98
C TYR A 54 -20.67 -6.16 -18.25
N ALA A 55 -20.08 -5.65 -17.19
CA ALA A 55 -20.47 -4.35 -16.67
C ALA A 55 -20.12 -3.25 -17.67
N ARG A 56 -20.65 -2.07 -17.48
CA ARG A 56 -20.19 -0.88 -18.18
C ARG A 56 -18.67 -0.73 -18.00
N MET A 57 -17.93 -0.37 -19.07
CA MET A 57 -16.48 -0.33 -19.09
C MET A 57 -15.87 0.35 -17.86
N PHE A 58 -16.40 1.48 -17.44
CA PHE A 58 -15.87 2.24 -16.30
C PHE A 58 -16.59 1.97 -14.96
N GLY A 59 -17.36 0.87 -14.87
CA GLY A 59 -17.96 0.36 -13.66
C GLY A 59 -19.47 0.19 -13.71
N ASP A 60 -20.01 -0.68 -12.86
CA ASP A 60 -21.44 -0.80 -12.63
C ASP A 60 -21.99 0.54 -12.12
N PRO A 61 -23.10 1.07 -12.69
CA PRO A 61 -23.64 2.37 -12.28
C PRO A 61 -23.94 2.49 -10.78
N ALA A 62 -24.41 1.39 -10.15
CA ALA A 62 -24.69 1.40 -8.72
C ALA A 62 -23.39 1.45 -7.88
N LEU A 63 -22.32 0.78 -8.32
CA LEU A 63 -21.01 0.90 -7.65
C LEU A 63 -20.45 2.32 -7.78
N ASN A 64 -20.51 2.90 -8.98
CA ASN A 64 -20.03 4.27 -9.18
C ASN A 64 -20.81 5.26 -8.31
N ALA A 65 -22.15 5.11 -8.19
CA ALA A 65 -22.98 5.93 -7.31
C ALA A 65 -22.61 5.73 -5.82
N ALA A 66 -22.39 4.49 -5.39
CA ALA A 66 -21.95 4.20 -4.01
C ALA A 66 -20.57 4.83 -3.70
N LEU A 67 -19.64 4.78 -4.65
CA LEU A 67 -18.33 5.43 -4.53
C LEU A 67 -18.43 6.96 -4.48
N ALA A 68 -19.31 7.56 -5.30
CA ALA A 68 -19.55 9.01 -5.26
C ALA A 68 -20.16 9.46 -3.92
N ASN A 69 -21.11 8.70 -3.38
CA ASN A 69 -21.70 8.95 -2.06
C ASN A 69 -20.66 8.81 -0.93
N ARG A 70 -19.81 7.77 -1.01
CA ARG A 70 -18.70 7.61 -0.06
C ARG A 70 -17.74 8.79 -0.14
N TRP A 71 -17.37 9.22 -1.35
CA TRP A 71 -16.49 10.37 -1.54
C TRP A 71 -17.09 11.63 -0.91
N GLN A 72 -18.36 11.93 -1.20
CA GLN A 72 -19.06 13.07 -0.60
C GLN A 72 -19.07 13.01 0.93
N THR A 73 -19.37 11.84 1.49
CA THR A 73 -19.39 11.63 2.96
C THR A 73 -18.03 11.90 3.60
N LEU A 74 -16.95 11.51 2.94
CA LEU A 74 -15.59 11.60 3.49
C LEU A 74 -14.92 12.96 3.23
N THR A 75 -15.35 13.70 2.21
CA THR A 75 -14.66 14.92 1.73
C THR A 75 -15.54 16.17 1.72
N ALA A 76 -16.83 16.02 1.85
CA ALA A 76 -17.85 17.06 1.60
C ALA A 76 -17.83 17.62 0.15
N GLN A 77 -17.15 16.93 -0.79
CA GLN A 77 -17.08 17.30 -2.20
C GLN A 77 -17.90 16.32 -3.05
N ASN A 78 -18.56 16.82 -4.08
CA ASN A 78 -19.30 16.00 -5.03
C ASN A 78 -18.39 15.57 -6.18
N VAL A 79 -18.57 14.34 -6.65
CA VAL A 79 -18.02 13.84 -7.90
C VAL A 79 -19.14 13.20 -8.73
N ASP A 80 -19.07 13.40 -10.03
CA ASP A 80 -20.03 12.78 -10.95
C ASP A 80 -19.65 11.30 -11.17
N PRO A 81 -20.52 10.35 -10.79
CA PRO A 81 -20.26 8.92 -10.92
C PRO A 81 -20.02 8.47 -12.37
N ASP A 82 -20.55 9.18 -13.35
CA ASP A 82 -20.44 8.81 -14.76
C ASP A 82 -19.19 9.34 -15.44
N THR A 83 -18.71 10.50 -15.05
CA THR A 83 -17.61 11.17 -15.73
C THR A 83 -16.29 11.18 -14.93
N GLN A 84 -16.37 11.01 -13.60
CA GLN A 84 -15.20 11.18 -12.70
C GLN A 84 -14.74 9.91 -12.00
N ILE A 85 -15.48 8.79 -12.09
CA ILE A 85 -15.14 7.53 -11.45
C ILE A 85 -14.89 6.46 -12.50
N THR A 86 -13.79 5.73 -12.36
CA THR A 86 -13.45 4.57 -13.18
C THR A 86 -13.15 3.38 -12.28
N VAL A 87 -13.95 2.32 -12.35
CA VAL A 87 -13.72 1.06 -11.64
C VAL A 87 -12.71 0.22 -12.43
N THR A 88 -11.75 -0.38 -11.72
CA THR A 88 -10.60 -1.07 -12.29
C THR A 88 -10.40 -2.44 -11.64
N SER A 89 -9.61 -3.31 -12.28
CA SER A 89 -9.21 -4.62 -11.72
C SER A 89 -8.18 -4.47 -10.61
N GLY A 90 -8.62 -3.87 -9.49
CA GLY A 90 -7.81 -3.50 -8.34
C GLY A 90 -6.96 -2.25 -8.60
N CYS A 91 -6.35 -1.72 -7.51
CA CYS A 91 -5.53 -0.52 -7.59
C CYS A 91 -4.29 -0.71 -8.49
N THR A 92 -3.75 -1.92 -8.61
CA THR A 92 -2.61 -2.20 -9.50
C THR A 92 -2.93 -1.84 -10.96
N GLU A 93 -4.13 -2.19 -11.44
CA GLU A 93 -4.56 -1.78 -12.77
C GLU A 93 -4.86 -0.29 -12.83
N ALA A 94 -5.48 0.30 -11.78
CA ALA A 94 -5.70 1.74 -11.71
C ALA A 94 -4.40 2.54 -11.85
N ILE A 95 -3.31 2.09 -11.20
CA ILE A 95 -1.97 2.69 -11.33
C ILE A 95 -1.47 2.54 -12.77
N ALA A 96 -1.56 1.33 -13.35
CA ALA A 96 -1.09 1.08 -14.71
C ALA A 96 -1.87 1.90 -15.75
N ALA A 97 -3.21 1.93 -15.64
CA ALA A 97 -4.06 2.70 -16.53
C ALA A 97 -3.80 4.22 -16.40
N THR A 98 -3.57 4.70 -15.16
CA THR A 98 -3.20 6.09 -14.92
C THR A 98 -1.85 6.42 -15.55
N MET A 99 -0.81 5.62 -15.28
CA MET A 99 0.52 5.85 -15.85
C MET A 99 0.50 5.85 -17.38
N LEU A 100 -0.16 4.86 -17.99
CA LEU A 100 -0.27 4.76 -19.45
C LEU A 100 -1.15 5.85 -20.06
N GLY A 101 -2.12 6.38 -19.31
CA GLY A 101 -3.05 7.40 -19.80
C GLY A 101 -2.51 8.84 -19.71
N VAL A 102 -1.64 9.15 -18.73
CA VAL A 102 -1.24 10.55 -18.46
C VAL A 102 0.26 10.80 -18.57
N ILE A 103 1.09 9.76 -18.73
CA ILE A 103 2.55 9.84 -18.83
C ILE A 103 3.01 9.49 -20.25
N ASN A 104 3.85 10.31 -20.83
CA ASN A 104 4.53 10.03 -22.09
C ASN A 104 5.93 9.46 -21.84
N PRO A 105 6.50 8.72 -22.81
CA PRO A 105 7.91 8.33 -22.74
C PRO A 105 8.85 9.51 -22.55
N GLY A 106 9.75 9.42 -21.55
CA GLY A 106 10.66 10.48 -21.16
C GLY A 106 10.11 11.47 -20.12
N ASP A 107 8.81 11.42 -19.80
CA ASP A 107 8.25 12.19 -18.68
C ASP A 107 8.85 11.72 -17.35
N ARG A 108 9.09 12.67 -16.45
CA ARG A 108 9.63 12.40 -15.11
C ARG A 108 8.49 12.19 -14.12
N VAL A 109 8.58 11.10 -13.35
CA VAL A 109 7.61 10.77 -12.29
C VAL A 109 8.32 10.69 -10.96
N VAL A 110 7.91 11.56 -10.01
CA VAL A 110 8.44 11.54 -8.65
C VAL A 110 7.74 10.47 -7.83
N MET A 111 8.50 9.70 -7.05
CA MET A 111 7.99 8.64 -6.18
C MET A 111 8.71 8.70 -4.84
N PHE A 112 8.00 8.43 -3.76
CA PHE A 112 8.65 8.19 -2.47
C PHE A 112 9.20 6.76 -2.42
N GLU A 113 10.40 6.61 -1.88
CA GLU A 113 10.98 5.30 -1.56
C GLU A 113 11.15 5.13 -0.04
N PRO A 114 11.01 3.90 0.49
CA PRO A 114 10.78 2.63 -0.22
C PRO A 114 9.42 2.62 -0.93
N TYR A 115 9.38 2.16 -2.17
CA TYR A 115 8.16 2.16 -2.98
C TYR A 115 7.51 0.75 -3.05
N TYR A 116 6.22 0.71 -3.32
CA TYR A 116 5.58 -0.53 -3.75
C TYR A 116 6.06 -0.90 -5.17
N ASP A 117 6.50 -2.13 -5.37
CA ASP A 117 7.20 -2.60 -6.58
C ASP A 117 6.46 -2.31 -7.90
N SER A 118 5.13 -2.29 -7.86
CA SER A 118 4.28 -1.94 -9.00
C SER A 118 4.52 -0.53 -9.55
N TYR A 119 4.94 0.43 -8.71
CA TYR A 119 5.10 1.82 -9.17
C TYR A 119 6.25 1.96 -10.17
N ARG A 120 7.41 1.39 -9.85
CA ARG A 120 8.56 1.43 -10.74
C ARG A 120 8.30 0.63 -12.03
N ALA A 121 7.61 -0.52 -11.91
CA ALA A 121 7.26 -1.34 -13.06
C ALA A 121 6.29 -0.62 -14.00
N THR A 122 5.23 0.02 -13.48
CA THR A 122 4.26 0.76 -14.30
C THR A 122 4.86 2.04 -14.91
N ALA A 123 5.76 2.72 -14.21
CA ALA A 123 6.53 3.82 -14.78
C ALA A 123 7.39 3.35 -15.97
N ALA A 124 8.05 2.20 -15.84
CA ALA A 124 8.81 1.58 -16.94
C ALA A 124 7.90 1.17 -18.11
N MET A 125 6.69 0.67 -17.85
CA MET A 125 5.70 0.38 -18.90
C MET A 125 5.34 1.64 -19.69
N ALA A 126 5.13 2.77 -19.01
CA ALA A 126 4.84 4.05 -19.64
C ALA A 126 6.08 4.69 -20.32
N GLY A 127 7.29 4.20 -20.02
CA GLY A 127 8.54 4.78 -20.50
C GLY A 127 8.96 6.03 -19.73
N ALA A 128 8.46 6.19 -18.51
CA ALA A 128 8.79 7.29 -17.62
C ALA A 128 10.20 7.17 -17.02
N GLU A 129 10.76 8.33 -16.65
CA GLU A 129 11.98 8.45 -15.87
C GLU A 129 11.61 8.62 -14.39
N PRO A 130 11.79 7.62 -13.51
CA PRO A 130 11.47 7.75 -12.11
C PRO A 130 12.50 8.66 -11.41
N ARG A 131 12.00 9.49 -10.46
CA ARG A 131 12.81 10.27 -9.52
C ARG A 131 12.36 9.94 -8.12
N PHE A 132 13.31 9.65 -7.25
CA PHE A 132 13.00 9.18 -5.91
C PHE A 132 13.23 10.26 -4.86
N VAL A 133 12.36 10.23 -3.82
CA VAL A 133 12.49 10.99 -2.58
C VAL A 133 12.49 10.00 -1.44
N THR A 134 13.55 9.97 -0.65
CA THR A 134 13.74 8.92 0.34
C THR A 134 12.99 9.22 1.64
N LEU A 135 12.09 8.33 2.04
CA LEU A 135 11.55 8.27 3.41
C LEU A 135 12.55 7.57 4.33
N ARG A 136 13.07 8.31 5.30
CA ARG A 136 14.11 7.87 6.24
C ARG A 136 13.51 7.49 7.58
N PRO A 137 14.05 6.47 8.27
CA PRO A 137 13.63 6.15 9.62
C PRO A 137 13.96 7.32 10.57
N PRO A 138 13.24 7.42 11.71
CA PRO A 138 13.48 8.49 12.69
C PRO A 138 14.86 8.35 13.34
N ALA A 139 15.48 9.50 13.65
CA ALA A 139 16.83 9.55 14.25
C ALA A 139 16.88 9.00 15.70
N ASP A 140 15.74 8.91 16.38
CA ASP A 140 15.61 8.37 17.75
C ASP A 140 15.41 6.84 17.77
N LEU A 141 15.42 6.17 16.62
CA LEU A 141 15.30 4.72 16.52
C LEU A 141 16.49 4.04 17.22
N ARG A 142 16.19 3.14 18.14
CA ARG A 142 17.21 2.40 18.93
C ARG A 142 16.85 0.94 19.02
N ALA A 143 17.87 0.07 19.04
CA ALA A 143 17.70 -1.35 19.28
C ALA A 143 16.96 -1.60 20.62
N GLY A 144 16.00 -2.50 20.59
CA GLY A 144 15.17 -2.85 21.76
C GLY A 144 14.10 -1.80 22.14
N SER A 145 13.84 -0.83 21.27
CA SER A 145 12.85 0.23 21.54
C SER A 145 11.77 0.32 20.45
N VAL A 146 10.67 0.98 20.79
CA VAL A 146 9.62 1.38 19.87
C VAL A 146 9.62 2.89 19.76
N SER A 147 9.93 3.45 18.59
CA SER A 147 9.84 4.87 18.32
C SER A 147 8.43 5.25 17.85
N SER A 148 7.84 6.29 18.42
CA SER A 148 6.59 6.90 17.95
C SER A 148 6.81 7.97 16.87
N SER A 149 8.06 8.36 16.63
CA SER A 149 8.42 9.30 15.57
C SER A 149 8.22 8.63 14.20
N PRO A 150 7.60 9.32 13.22
CA PRO A 150 7.35 8.75 11.90
C PRO A 150 8.62 8.70 11.05
N PHE A 151 8.55 7.99 9.95
CA PHE A 151 9.45 8.23 8.83
C PHE A 151 9.34 9.69 8.36
N TRP A 152 10.40 10.22 7.81
CA TRP A 152 10.49 11.61 7.34
C TRP A 152 11.24 11.71 6.01
N PHE A 153 11.06 12.80 5.29
CA PHE A 153 11.77 13.09 4.04
C PHE A 153 12.26 14.54 4.01
N ASP A 154 13.29 14.79 3.22
CA ASP A 154 13.84 16.13 3.03
C ASP A 154 13.03 16.93 2.01
N MET A 155 12.54 18.09 2.42
CA MET A 155 11.73 18.96 1.55
C MET A 155 12.52 19.54 0.37
N GLY A 156 13.81 19.79 0.54
CA GLY A 156 14.68 20.25 -0.55
C GLY A 156 14.93 19.15 -1.58
N GLU A 157 15.04 17.90 -1.14
CA GLU A 157 15.09 16.74 -2.03
C GLU A 157 13.81 16.63 -2.87
N LEU A 158 12.64 16.76 -2.22
CA LEU A 158 11.35 16.74 -2.91
C LEU A 158 11.26 17.89 -3.93
N GLU A 159 11.59 19.11 -3.55
CA GLU A 159 11.51 20.28 -4.46
C GLU A 159 12.40 20.10 -5.69
N ARG A 160 13.62 19.60 -5.50
CA ARG A 160 14.53 19.29 -6.62
C ARG A 160 13.97 18.20 -7.54
N ALA A 161 13.36 17.15 -6.96
CA ALA A 161 12.74 16.07 -7.74
C ALA A 161 11.53 16.54 -8.55
N MET A 162 10.72 17.46 -7.97
CA MET A 162 9.52 18.02 -8.60
C MET A 162 9.82 18.95 -9.78
N ALA A 163 11.01 19.55 -9.84
CA ALA A 163 11.37 20.47 -10.92
C ALA A 163 11.38 19.75 -12.29
N GLY A 164 10.43 20.14 -13.17
CA GLY A 164 10.25 19.55 -14.50
C GLY A 164 9.69 18.11 -14.48
N ALA A 165 9.07 17.69 -13.37
CA ALA A 165 8.33 16.45 -13.32
C ALA A 165 6.94 16.59 -13.97
N ARG A 166 6.42 15.53 -14.58
CA ARG A 166 5.06 15.43 -15.10
C ARG A 166 4.08 15.06 -13.99
N ALA A 167 4.47 14.14 -13.13
CA ALA A 167 3.62 13.66 -12.04
C ALA A 167 4.43 13.32 -10.78
N ILE A 168 3.75 13.34 -9.64
CA ILE A 168 4.19 12.72 -8.38
C ILE A 168 3.22 11.62 -7.98
N LEU A 169 3.75 10.46 -7.52
CA LEU A 169 2.97 9.40 -6.92
C LEU A 169 3.17 9.42 -5.41
N VAL A 170 2.07 9.58 -4.67
CA VAL A 170 2.03 9.61 -3.21
C VAL A 170 1.18 8.45 -2.71
N ASN A 171 1.79 7.50 -2.00
CA ASN A 171 1.05 6.45 -1.32
C ASN A 171 0.83 6.85 0.15
N THR A 172 -0.42 7.01 0.55
CA THR A 172 -0.76 7.41 1.92
C THR A 172 -2.08 6.78 2.37
N PRO A 173 -2.10 6.05 3.47
CA PRO A 173 -0.99 5.57 4.31
C PRO A 173 0.04 4.76 3.53
N HIS A 174 1.32 4.92 3.85
CA HIS A 174 2.44 4.50 3.01
C HIS A 174 2.86 3.05 3.26
N ASN A 175 2.87 2.23 2.23
CA ASN A 175 3.49 0.91 2.21
C ASN A 175 4.93 1.03 1.66
N PRO A 176 5.96 0.62 2.42
CA PRO A 176 5.90 -0.26 3.60
C PRO A 176 6.04 0.45 4.97
N THR A 177 6.25 1.76 5.02
CA THR A 177 6.72 2.44 6.25
C THR A 177 5.64 2.65 7.31
N GLY A 178 4.35 2.53 6.95
CA GLY A 178 3.23 2.89 7.83
C GLY A 178 3.12 4.41 8.10
N HIS A 179 3.89 5.24 7.38
CA HIS A 179 3.79 6.69 7.44
C HIS A 179 2.41 7.14 6.94
N VAL A 180 1.75 8.01 7.66
CA VAL A 180 0.56 8.72 7.21
C VAL A 180 0.97 10.17 7.02
N PHE A 181 0.96 10.62 5.79
CA PHE A 181 1.35 12.00 5.47
C PHE A 181 0.46 12.97 6.21
N SER A 182 1.07 13.88 6.97
CA SER A 182 0.37 14.92 7.70
C SER A 182 -0.23 15.95 6.74
N ARG A 183 -1.19 16.73 7.25
CA ARG A 183 -1.77 17.85 6.47
C ARG A 183 -0.67 18.80 6.00
N ASP A 184 0.28 19.16 6.87
CA ASP A 184 1.37 20.09 6.54
C ASP A 184 2.29 19.54 5.44
N GLU A 185 2.62 18.24 5.48
CA GLU A 185 3.40 17.58 4.41
C GLU A 185 2.63 17.60 3.09
N LEU A 186 1.34 17.28 3.11
CA LEU A 186 0.50 17.27 1.92
C LEU A 186 0.27 18.68 1.36
N GLU A 187 0.13 19.72 2.20
CA GLU A 187 0.03 21.11 1.77
C GLU A 187 1.32 21.60 1.09
N ARG A 188 2.49 21.15 1.56
CA ARG A 188 3.76 21.43 0.89
C ARG A 188 3.88 20.69 -0.44
N ILE A 189 3.45 19.44 -0.52
CA ILE A 189 3.37 18.69 -1.78
C ILE A 189 2.42 19.40 -2.75
N ALA A 190 1.24 19.82 -2.29
CA ALA A 190 0.25 20.57 -3.08
C ALA A 190 0.84 21.88 -3.63
N PHE A 191 1.52 22.65 -2.78
CA PHE A 191 2.21 23.87 -3.21
C PHE A 191 3.22 23.60 -4.34
N LEU A 192 4.04 22.54 -4.21
CA LEU A 192 5.01 22.18 -5.24
C LEU A 192 4.34 21.68 -6.53
N CYS A 193 3.22 20.93 -6.42
CA CYS A 193 2.42 20.52 -7.56
C CYS A 193 1.89 21.74 -8.35
N MET A 194 1.39 22.74 -7.65
CA MET A 194 0.92 23.98 -8.28
C MET A 194 2.08 24.79 -8.88
N LYS A 195 3.18 24.96 -8.11
CA LYS A 195 4.37 25.72 -8.54
C LYS A 195 5.00 25.16 -9.81
N HIS A 196 5.07 23.85 -9.94
CA HIS A 196 5.75 23.18 -11.06
C HIS A 196 4.77 22.59 -12.10
N ASN A 197 3.46 22.82 -11.95
CA ASN A 197 2.39 22.25 -12.78
C ASN A 197 2.46 20.71 -12.89
N VAL A 198 2.60 20.02 -11.75
CA VAL A 198 2.73 18.57 -11.64
C VAL A 198 1.38 17.95 -11.32
N LEU A 199 1.02 16.83 -11.96
CA LEU A 199 -0.12 16.00 -11.60
C LEU A 199 0.19 15.20 -10.33
N ALA A 200 -0.79 15.00 -9.47
CA ALA A 200 -0.68 14.11 -8.32
C ALA A 200 -1.44 12.81 -8.59
N ILE A 201 -0.78 11.69 -8.38
CA ILE A 201 -1.38 10.36 -8.37
C ILE A 201 -1.31 9.88 -6.93
N THR A 202 -2.46 9.69 -6.27
CA THR A 202 -2.48 9.23 -4.88
C THR A 202 -2.96 7.79 -4.80
N ASP A 203 -2.15 6.91 -4.22
CA ASP A 203 -2.57 5.54 -3.88
C ASP A 203 -3.01 5.53 -2.42
N GLU A 204 -4.32 5.45 -2.22
CA GLU A 204 -4.98 5.56 -0.92
C GLU A 204 -5.61 4.23 -0.47
N VAL A 205 -5.11 3.08 -0.94
CA VAL A 205 -5.68 1.75 -0.63
C VAL A 205 -5.74 1.42 0.87
N TYR A 206 -5.00 2.14 1.70
CA TYR A 206 -5.00 2.01 3.16
C TYR A 206 -5.76 3.14 3.87
N GLU A 207 -6.58 3.92 3.17
CA GLU A 207 -7.29 5.10 3.69
C GLU A 207 -8.09 4.83 4.98
N ASP A 208 -8.65 3.62 5.13
CA ASP A 208 -9.40 3.20 6.30
C ASP A 208 -8.51 2.62 7.43
N LEU A 209 -7.24 2.37 7.17
CA LEU A 209 -6.32 1.69 8.09
C LEU A 209 -5.32 2.69 8.70
N THR A 210 -5.81 3.60 9.53
CA THR A 210 -5.01 4.56 10.30
C THR A 210 -5.27 4.38 11.80
N TYR A 211 -4.27 4.68 12.62
CA TYR A 211 -4.26 4.43 14.07
C TYR A 211 -3.97 5.72 14.82
N GLY A 212 -5.03 6.39 15.30
CA GLY A 212 -4.92 7.68 16.00
C GLY A 212 -4.53 8.87 15.11
N HIS A 213 -4.53 8.69 13.77
CA HIS A 213 -4.22 9.73 12.80
C HIS A 213 -5.33 9.83 11.75
N GLN A 214 -5.62 11.05 11.34
CA GLN A 214 -6.60 11.28 10.28
C GLN A 214 -5.92 11.11 8.92
N HIS A 215 -6.54 10.34 8.03
CA HIS A 215 -6.18 10.33 6.62
C HIS A 215 -6.65 11.62 5.94
N VAL A 216 -5.73 12.33 5.31
CA VAL A 216 -6.01 13.55 4.53
C VAL A 216 -5.85 13.20 3.06
N ARG A 217 -6.86 13.51 2.25
CA ARG A 217 -6.82 13.31 0.80
C ARG A 217 -6.22 14.52 0.12
N LEU A 218 -5.17 14.31 -0.65
CA LEU A 218 -4.49 15.39 -1.37
C LEU A 218 -5.45 16.13 -2.32
N ALA A 219 -6.38 15.41 -2.95
CA ALA A 219 -7.40 15.99 -3.83
C ALA A 219 -8.30 17.04 -3.16
N THR A 220 -8.42 17.01 -1.82
CA THR A 220 -9.28 17.98 -1.08
C THR A 220 -8.57 19.26 -0.71
N LEU A 221 -7.26 19.34 -0.91
CA LEU A 221 -6.48 20.56 -0.63
C LEU A 221 -6.68 21.60 -1.74
N SER A 222 -6.49 22.86 -1.39
CA SER A 222 -6.65 23.97 -2.32
C SER A 222 -5.81 23.80 -3.58
N GLY A 223 -6.42 23.95 -4.77
CA GLY A 223 -5.77 23.82 -6.07
C GLY A 223 -5.43 22.38 -6.49
N MET A 224 -5.84 21.36 -5.72
CA MET A 224 -5.48 19.97 -6.01
C MET A 224 -6.59 19.15 -6.66
N SER A 225 -7.86 19.53 -6.55
CA SER A 225 -8.98 18.79 -7.14
C SER A 225 -8.88 18.61 -8.66
N GLU A 226 -8.30 19.60 -9.36
CA GLU A 226 -8.19 19.61 -10.82
C GLU A 226 -6.96 18.84 -11.35
N ARG A 227 -6.04 18.44 -10.47
CA ARG A 227 -4.77 17.83 -10.83
C ARG A 227 -4.43 16.55 -10.06
N THR A 228 -5.39 16.01 -9.30
CA THR A 228 -5.19 14.77 -8.55
C THR A 228 -6.00 13.63 -9.14
N ILE A 229 -5.36 12.47 -9.27
CA ILE A 229 -5.99 11.19 -9.57
C ILE A 229 -5.89 10.35 -8.30
N THR A 230 -7.00 10.18 -7.60
CA THR A 230 -7.07 9.38 -6.36
C THR A 230 -7.41 7.94 -6.70
N LEU A 231 -6.54 7.03 -6.31
CA LEU A 231 -6.66 5.58 -6.53
C LEU A 231 -6.91 4.87 -5.21
N SER A 232 -7.83 3.91 -5.21
CA SER A 232 -8.06 3.06 -4.04
C SER A 232 -8.59 1.67 -4.44
N SER A 233 -8.87 0.81 -3.47
CA SER A 233 -9.42 -0.53 -3.73
C SER A 233 -10.12 -1.12 -2.52
N LEU A 234 -10.99 -2.09 -2.80
CA LEU A 234 -11.73 -2.86 -1.81
C LEU A 234 -10.80 -3.79 -0.97
N GLY A 235 -9.75 -4.31 -1.60
CA GLY A 235 -9.05 -5.51 -1.13
C GLY A 235 -8.36 -5.36 0.21
N LYS A 236 -7.85 -4.16 0.55
CA LYS A 236 -7.07 -3.94 1.78
C LYS A 236 -7.97 -3.78 3.00
N THR A 237 -8.99 -2.98 2.86
CA THR A 237 -9.97 -2.71 3.92
C THR A 237 -10.86 -3.93 4.22
N PHE A 238 -11.26 -4.70 3.21
CA PHE A 238 -12.22 -5.79 3.39
C PHE A 238 -11.59 -7.19 3.36
N SER A 239 -10.26 -7.30 3.39
CA SER A 239 -9.55 -8.60 3.34
C SER A 239 -9.87 -9.44 2.09
N LEU A 240 -10.21 -8.78 0.98
CA LEU A 240 -10.63 -9.37 -0.30
C LEU A 240 -9.63 -9.03 -1.42
N THR A 241 -8.33 -9.19 -1.15
CA THR A 241 -7.25 -8.78 -2.07
C THR A 241 -7.32 -9.50 -3.43
N GLY A 242 -7.83 -10.74 -3.46
CA GLY A 242 -8.01 -11.54 -4.65
C GLY A 242 -9.17 -11.11 -5.54
N TRP A 243 -10.13 -10.31 -5.03
CA TRP A 243 -11.28 -9.87 -5.81
C TRP A 243 -10.94 -8.83 -6.88
N LYS A 244 -9.87 -8.11 -6.68
CA LYS A 244 -9.37 -7.15 -7.65
C LYS A 244 -10.40 -6.10 -8.06
N ILE A 245 -11.08 -5.50 -7.07
CA ILE A 245 -11.95 -4.33 -7.29
C ILE A 245 -11.22 -3.10 -6.77
N GLY A 246 -10.93 -2.16 -7.66
CA GLY A 246 -10.32 -0.86 -7.38
C GLY A 246 -11.01 0.24 -8.17
N TRP A 247 -10.58 1.47 -7.99
CA TRP A 247 -11.13 2.62 -8.68
C TRP A 247 -10.13 3.78 -8.76
N ALA A 248 -10.38 4.66 -9.72
CA ALA A 248 -9.79 5.97 -9.85
C ALA A 248 -10.88 7.04 -9.78
N ILE A 249 -10.66 8.10 -9.01
CA ILE A 249 -11.53 9.28 -8.90
C ILE A 249 -10.71 10.51 -9.29
N THR A 250 -11.18 11.25 -10.31
CA THR A 250 -10.47 12.42 -10.82
C THR A 250 -11.39 13.30 -11.68
N THR A 251 -10.86 14.33 -12.31
CA THR A 251 -11.62 15.18 -13.24
C THR A 251 -12.12 14.40 -14.47
N PRO A 252 -13.17 14.88 -15.17
CA PRO A 252 -13.63 14.24 -16.39
C PRO A 252 -12.56 14.12 -17.49
N GLU A 253 -11.66 15.10 -17.58
CA GLU A 253 -10.56 15.08 -18.54
C GLU A 253 -9.54 13.98 -18.23
N LEU A 254 -9.04 13.91 -17.01
CA LEU A 254 -8.10 12.88 -16.58
C LEU A 254 -8.76 11.49 -16.57
N SER A 255 -10.06 11.38 -16.25
CA SER A 255 -10.82 10.13 -16.36
C SER A 255 -10.85 9.60 -17.78
N ARG A 256 -11.00 10.46 -18.79
CA ARG A 256 -10.92 10.02 -20.21
C ARG A 256 -9.57 9.41 -20.54
N ALA A 257 -8.48 9.99 -20.03
CA ALA A 257 -7.14 9.46 -20.25
C ALA A 257 -6.94 8.09 -19.57
N VAL A 258 -7.36 7.96 -18.30
CA VAL A 258 -7.32 6.69 -17.56
C VAL A 258 -8.16 5.62 -18.26
N ARG A 259 -9.40 5.96 -18.67
CA ARG A 259 -10.32 5.05 -19.36
C ARG A 259 -9.81 4.59 -20.71
N ALA A 260 -9.09 5.43 -21.44
CA ALA A 260 -8.48 5.05 -22.72
C ALA A 260 -7.46 3.91 -22.56
N ALA A 261 -6.67 3.91 -21.48
CA ALA A 261 -5.77 2.80 -21.16
C ALA A 261 -6.53 1.60 -20.58
N HIS A 262 -7.44 1.83 -19.62
CA HIS A 262 -8.25 0.79 -18.98
C HIS A 262 -9.02 -0.07 -20.01
N GLN A 263 -9.58 0.55 -21.04
CA GLN A 263 -10.33 -0.14 -22.10
C GLN A 263 -9.52 -1.26 -22.75
N PHE A 264 -8.21 -1.09 -22.93
CA PHE A 264 -7.36 -2.08 -23.60
C PHE A 264 -6.53 -2.94 -22.64
N LEU A 265 -6.49 -2.58 -21.35
CA LEU A 265 -5.88 -3.43 -20.31
C LEU A 265 -6.85 -4.50 -19.81
N THR A 266 -8.06 -4.11 -19.46
CA THR A 266 -9.04 -5.00 -18.81
C THR A 266 -10.43 -4.93 -19.45
N PHE A 267 -10.78 -3.82 -20.08
CA PHE A 267 -12.10 -3.47 -20.61
C PHE A 267 -13.12 -3.22 -19.50
N ALA A 268 -13.50 -4.25 -18.74
CA ALA A 268 -14.41 -4.14 -17.60
C ALA A 268 -14.02 -5.15 -16.53
N THR A 269 -14.17 -4.79 -15.27
CA THR A 269 -13.89 -5.73 -14.17
C THR A 269 -15.12 -6.62 -13.86
N ALA A 270 -14.89 -7.71 -13.13
CA ALA A 270 -15.89 -8.77 -12.88
C ALA A 270 -17.18 -8.24 -12.25
N THR A 271 -18.31 -8.35 -12.99
CA THR A 271 -19.62 -7.81 -12.59
C THR A 271 -20.10 -8.31 -11.23
N PRO A 272 -20.09 -9.62 -10.91
CA PRO A 272 -20.56 -10.09 -9.60
C PRO A 272 -19.76 -9.52 -8.44
N LEU A 273 -18.46 -9.34 -8.61
CA LEU A 273 -17.59 -8.79 -7.57
C LEU A 273 -17.80 -7.28 -7.38
N GLN A 274 -18.20 -6.56 -8.43
CA GLN A 274 -18.62 -5.17 -8.30
C GLN A 274 -19.92 -5.05 -7.46
N ILE A 275 -20.86 -5.98 -7.62
CA ILE A 275 -22.09 -6.03 -6.80
C ILE A 275 -21.73 -6.28 -5.32
N GLY A 276 -20.82 -7.21 -5.05
CA GLY A 276 -20.28 -7.40 -3.69
C GLY A 276 -19.63 -6.13 -3.14
N ALA A 277 -18.89 -5.40 -3.97
CA ALA A 277 -18.26 -4.15 -3.58
C ALA A 277 -19.27 -3.06 -3.19
N ILE A 278 -20.46 -3.01 -3.82
CA ILE A 278 -21.54 -2.08 -3.40
C ILE A 278 -21.90 -2.35 -1.94
N ALA A 279 -22.17 -3.61 -1.58
CA ALA A 279 -22.50 -3.98 -0.21
C ALA A 279 -21.39 -3.59 0.79
N ALA A 280 -20.11 -3.76 0.39
CA ALA A 280 -18.97 -3.35 1.21
C ALA A 280 -18.93 -1.84 1.45
N ILE A 281 -19.09 -1.04 0.40
CA ILE A 281 -19.06 0.43 0.46
C ILE A 281 -20.23 0.99 1.29
N GLU A 282 -21.43 0.47 1.09
CA GLU A 282 -22.64 0.99 1.74
C GLU A 282 -22.81 0.52 3.18
N ARG A 283 -22.38 -0.71 3.51
CA ARG A 283 -22.66 -1.37 4.79
C ARG A 283 -21.43 -1.64 5.64
N GLY A 284 -20.23 -1.35 5.12
CA GLY A 284 -18.95 -1.76 5.72
C GLY A 284 -18.51 -1.00 6.97
N GLY A 285 -19.18 0.09 7.37
CA GLY A 285 -18.70 0.99 8.44
C GLY A 285 -18.37 0.28 9.76
N ALA A 286 -19.27 -0.59 10.24
CA ALA A 286 -19.07 -1.34 11.48
C ALA A 286 -17.90 -2.36 11.36
N TYR A 287 -17.77 -3.01 10.21
CA TYR A 287 -16.66 -3.92 9.94
C TYR A 287 -15.31 -3.18 9.95
N ILE A 288 -15.23 -2.04 9.26
CA ILE A 288 -14.03 -1.18 9.22
C ILE A 288 -13.61 -0.76 10.63
N ALA A 289 -14.56 -0.33 11.46
CA ALA A 289 -14.30 0.08 12.84
C ALA A 289 -13.74 -1.09 13.67
N SER A 290 -14.33 -2.27 13.55
CA SER A 290 -13.88 -3.50 14.23
C SER A 290 -12.49 -3.93 13.74
N LEU A 291 -12.26 -3.94 12.43
CA LEU A 291 -10.96 -4.31 11.83
C LEU A 291 -9.85 -3.36 12.27
N ARG A 292 -10.13 -2.06 12.31
CA ARG A 292 -9.16 -1.05 12.75
C ARG A 292 -8.75 -1.26 14.21
N LYS A 293 -9.70 -1.60 15.08
CA LYS A 293 -9.42 -1.95 16.48
C LYS A 293 -8.55 -3.20 16.58
N GLN A 294 -8.94 -4.27 15.88
CA GLN A 294 -8.17 -5.51 15.85
C GLN A 294 -6.73 -5.28 15.35
N PHE A 295 -6.57 -4.51 14.27
CA PHE A 295 -5.23 -4.22 13.74
C PHE A 295 -4.41 -3.30 14.66
N ALA A 296 -5.03 -2.39 15.40
CA ALA A 296 -4.34 -1.61 16.42
C ALA A 296 -3.75 -2.52 17.52
N GLU A 297 -4.53 -3.49 18.00
CA GLU A 297 -4.08 -4.47 19.00
C GLU A 297 -2.95 -5.37 18.44
N SER A 298 -3.11 -5.86 17.20
CA SER A 298 -2.09 -6.66 16.49
C SER A 298 -0.78 -5.88 16.28
N ARG A 299 -0.88 -4.61 15.95
CA ARG A 299 0.25 -3.68 15.79
C ARG A 299 1.06 -3.55 17.08
N GLU A 300 0.38 -3.25 18.19
CA GLU A 300 1.02 -3.11 19.51
C GLU A 300 1.70 -4.42 19.96
N PHE A 301 1.01 -5.54 19.79
CA PHE A 301 1.53 -6.86 20.11
C PHE A 301 2.82 -7.17 19.34
N LEU A 302 2.79 -6.99 18.02
CA LEU A 302 3.96 -7.33 17.19
C LEU A 302 5.10 -6.33 17.41
N ALA A 303 4.82 -5.03 17.55
CA ALA A 303 5.83 -4.01 17.82
C ALA A 303 6.56 -4.28 19.13
N THR A 304 5.84 -4.54 20.21
CA THR A 304 6.42 -4.88 21.52
C THR A 304 7.21 -6.18 21.46
N THR A 305 6.69 -7.18 20.76
CA THR A 305 7.39 -8.46 20.59
C THR A 305 8.73 -8.27 19.89
N LEU A 306 8.77 -7.56 18.77
CA LEU A 306 10.00 -7.28 18.02
C LEU A 306 11.00 -6.49 18.86
N ALA A 307 10.56 -5.41 19.51
CA ALA A 307 11.43 -4.60 20.39
C ALA A 307 12.06 -5.45 21.49
N SER A 308 11.27 -6.32 22.15
CA SER A 308 11.80 -7.22 23.19
C SER A 308 12.88 -8.19 22.69
N ARG A 309 13.06 -8.34 21.40
CA ARG A 309 14.11 -9.17 20.76
C ARG A 309 15.29 -8.37 20.26
N GLY A 310 15.29 -7.07 20.45
CA GLY A 310 16.41 -6.19 20.11
C GLY A 310 16.23 -5.46 18.78
N PHE A 311 15.05 -5.55 18.15
CA PHE A 311 14.76 -4.72 17.00
C PHE A 311 14.49 -3.28 17.44
N GLY A 312 14.91 -2.30 16.63
CA GLY A 312 14.42 -0.93 16.71
C GLY A 312 13.15 -0.80 15.89
N VAL A 313 12.00 -0.56 16.51
CA VAL A 313 10.71 -0.59 15.84
C VAL A 313 10.20 0.82 15.59
N VAL A 314 9.78 1.12 14.36
CA VAL A 314 9.01 2.34 14.06
C VAL A 314 7.53 2.01 14.15
N MET A 315 6.83 2.66 15.10
CA MET A 315 5.39 2.45 15.30
C MET A 315 4.61 3.00 14.09
N PRO A 316 3.96 2.15 13.28
CA PRO A 316 3.25 2.64 12.10
C PRO A 316 1.98 3.40 12.49
N ARG A 317 1.74 4.51 11.81
CA ARG A 317 0.53 5.33 11.97
C ARG A 317 -0.62 4.87 11.09
N GLY A 318 -0.30 4.07 10.06
CA GLY A 318 -1.27 3.48 9.13
C GLY A 318 -0.76 2.20 8.50
N THR A 319 -1.52 1.65 7.57
CA THR A 319 -1.30 0.35 6.92
C THR A 319 -1.42 -0.84 7.90
N TYR A 320 -0.79 -1.95 7.58
CA TYR A 320 -0.65 -3.12 8.46
C TYR A 320 0.77 -3.69 8.43
N PHE A 321 1.75 -2.80 8.21
CA PHE A 321 3.17 -3.14 8.19
C PHE A 321 3.93 -2.44 9.31
N ILE A 322 4.93 -3.13 9.83
CA ILE A 322 5.94 -2.58 10.73
C ILE A 322 7.28 -2.63 9.99
N MET A 323 8.00 -1.52 10.00
CA MET A 323 9.41 -1.44 9.65
C MET A 323 10.24 -1.48 10.92
N ALA A 324 11.20 -2.39 10.98
CA ALA A 324 12.04 -2.58 12.15
C ALA A 324 13.52 -2.65 11.76
N ASP A 325 14.36 -1.93 12.48
CA ASP A 325 15.82 -2.04 12.38
C ASP A 325 16.27 -3.36 13.01
N HIS A 326 16.95 -4.18 12.22
CA HIS A 326 17.43 -5.50 12.63
C HIS A 326 18.93 -5.54 12.91
N THR A 327 19.63 -4.41 12.86
CA THR A 327 21.11 -4.33 12.93
C THR A 327 21.67 -5.10 14.11
N GLU A 328 21.16 -4.89 15.32
CA GLU A 328 21.63 -5.59 16.52
C GLU A 328 21.29 -7.10 16.48
N VAL A 329 20.12 -7.44 15.93
CA VAL A 329 19.72 -8.84 15.77
C VAL A 329 20.63 -9.54 14.75
N SER A 330 20.88 -8.90 13.61
CA SER A 330 21.78 -9.41 12.57
C SER A 330 23.21 -9.62 13.09
N ARG A 331 23.72 -8.67 13.90
CA ARG A 331 25.02 -8.80 14.53
C ARG A 331 25.11 -10.07 15.40
N ARG A 332 24.07 -10.36 16.19
CA ARG A 332 23.99 -11.59 17.01
C ARG A 332 23.86 -12.86 16.17
N MET A 333 23.18 -12.76 15.01
CA MET A 333 23.05 -13.89 14.09
C MET A 333 24.28 -14.13 13.21
N GLY A 334 25.23 -13.20 13.14
CA GLY A 334 26.38 -13.25 12.25
C GLY A 334 26.01 -13.09 10.77
N VAL A 335 24.95 -12.33 10.46
CA VAL A 335 24.47 -12.04 9.09
C VAL A 335 24.56 -10.55 8.79
N SER A 336 24.61 -10.20 7.49
CA SER A 336 24.82 -8.81 7.06
C SER A 336 23.76 -8.38 6.05
N GLY A 337 23.07 -7.27 6.35
CA GLY A 337 22.04 -6.69 5.51
C GLY A 337 20.72 -7.44 5.57
N ASP A 338 19.68 -6.77 5.06
CA ASP A 338 18.30 -7.20 5.16
C ASP A 338 17.96 -8.45 4.33
N VAL A 339 18.60 -8.60 3.15
CA VAL A 339 18.33 -9.76 2.26
C VAL A 339 18.82 -11.05 2.91
N GLU A 340 20.04 -11.09 3.43
CA GLU A 340 20.58 -12.26 4.12
C GLU A 340 19.80 -12.52 5.41
N PHE A 341 19.53 -11.47 6.20
CA PHE A 341 18.71 -11.55 7.39
C PHE A 341 17.34 -12.18 7.12
N CYS A 342 16.61 -11.69 6.14
CA CYS A 342 15.27 -12.20 5.81
C CYS A 342 15.29 -13.62 5.23
N ARG A 343 16.37 -14.05 4.56
CA ARG A 343 16.54 -15.41 4.07
C ARG A 343 16.82 -16.41 5.20
N GLU A 344 17.58 -16.01 6.21
CA GLU A 344 17.93 -16.85 7.34
C GLU A 344 16.83 -16.95 8.40
N LEU A 345 16.00 -15.91 8.52
CA LEU A 345 14.98 -15.81 9.54
C LEU A 345 13.97 -16.97 9.52
N PRO A 346 13.45 -17.47 8.37
CA PRO A 346 12.57 -18.63 8.31
C PRO A 346 13.22 -19.93 8.81
N ALA A 347 14.47 -20.17 8.44
CA ALA A 347 15.18 -21.40 8.80
C ALA A 347 15.55 -21.42 10.29
N ARG A 348 16.05 -20.30 10.83
CA ARG A 348 16.55 -20.23 12.22
C ARG A 348 15.46 -20.03 13.25
N PHE A 349 14.42 -19.25 12.92
CA PHE A 349 13.41 -18.83 13.89
C PHE A 349 11.96 -19.08 13.45
N GLY A 350 11.76 -19.66 12.27
CA GLY A 350 10.43 -20.03 11.79
C GLY A 350 9.48 -18.84 11.56
N VAL A 351 10.00 -17.66 11.23
CA VAL A 351 9.22 -16.45 10.87
C VAL A 351 9.79 -15.87 9.58
N ALA A 352 8.93 -15.44 8.67
CA ALA A 352 9.34 -14.79 7.42
C ALA A 352 9.04 -13.29 7.45
N ALA A 353 9.93 -12.47 6.90
CA ALA A 353 9.82 -11.03 6.72
C ALA A 353 10.24 -10.64 5.29
N ILE A 354 10.06 -9.38 4.91
CA ILE A 354 10.52 -8.85 3.61
C ILE A 354 11.72 -7.95 3.81
N PRO A 355 12.80 -8.11 2.99
CA PRO A 355 13.92 -7.17 2.96
C PRO A 355 13.52 -5.89 2.20
N PRO A 356 13.53 -4.71 2.85
CA PRO A 356 13.09 -3.47 2.21
C PRO A 356 14.05 -2.88 1.19
N SER A 357 15.34 -3.26 1.19
CA SER A 357 16.34 -2.73 0.24
C SER A 357 15.92 -2.87 -1.22
N VAL A 358 15.10 -3.88 -1.54
CA VAL A 358 14.55 -4.10 -2.89
C VAL A 358 13.52 -3.05 -3.34
N PHE A 359 13.05 -2.20 -2.42
CA PHE A 359 12.07 -1.13 -2.65
C PHE A 359 12.72 0.26 -2.69
N TYR A 360 14.05 0.32 -2.72
CA TYR A 360 14.82 1.55 -2.86
C TYR A 360 15.60 1.53 -4.16
N ASP A 361 15.80 2.69 -4.77
CA ASP A 361 16.73 2.84 -5.90
C ASP A 361 18.18 2.67 -5.44
N ASN A 362 18.50 3.25 -4.27
CA ASN A 362 19.74 2.94 -3.57
C ASN A 362 19.46 1.93 -2.44
N PRO A 363 19.78 0.63 -2.62
CA PRO A 363 19.50 -0.43 -1.64
C PRO A 363 20.08 -0.20 -0.25
N GLU A 364 21.17 0.55 -0.12
CA GLU A 364 21.80 0.86 1.18
C GLU A 364 20.84 1.58 2.15
N GLN A 365 19.86 2.31 1.63
CA GLN A 365 18.86 3.01 2.44
C GLN A 365 17.90 2.04 3.20
N GLY A 366 17.71 0.84 2.65
CA GLY A 366 16.85 -0.19 3.26
C GLY A 366 17.59 -1.26 4.04
N ARG A 367 18.92 -1.31 3.93
CA ARG A 367 19.77 -2.43 4.36
C ARG A 367 19.69 -2.80 5.85
N ALA A 368 19.34 -1.85 6.70
CA ALA A 368 19.20 -2.06 8.15
C ALA A 368 17.79 -2.48 8.57
N LEU A 369 16.84 -2.49 7.64
CA LEU A 369 15.41 -2.61 7.94
C LEU A 369 14.86 -3.98 7.52
N ALA A 370 13.81 -4.43 8.22
CA ALA A 370 12.97 -5.56 7.82
C ALA A 370 11.51 -5.16 7.94
N ARG A 371 10.65 -5.61 6.99
CA ARG A 371 9.22 -5.37 7.01
C ARG A 371 8.46 -6.59 7.51
N PHE A 372 7.59 -6.39 8.50
CA PHE A 372 6.67 -7.39 9.04
C PHE A 372 5.22 -6.97 8.85
N ALA A 373 4.35 -7.91 8.46
CA ALA A 373 2.91 -7.68 8.34
C ALA A 373 2.18 -8.17 9.58
N PHE A 374 1.32 -7.32 10.18
CA PHE A 374 0.51 -7.69 11.35
C PHE A 374 -0.98 -7.95 11.02
N CYS A 375 -1.36 -7.96 9.74
CA CYS A 375 -2.71 -8.31 9.30
C CYS A 375 -2.94 -9.82 9.34
N LYS A 376 -2.83 -10.41 10.52
CA LYS A 376 -2.96 -11.84 10.76
C LYS A 376 -3.94 -12.10 11.89
N LYS A 377 -4.45 -13.36 11.95
CA LYS A 377 -5.21 -13.82 13.12
C LYS A 377 -4.35 -13.68 14.38
N GLN A 378 -4.99 -13.42 15.51
CA GLN A 378 -4.30 -13.31 16.78
C GLN A 378 -3.44 -14.54 17.09
N ALA A 379 -3.95 -15.74 16.86
CA ALA A 379 -3.21 -16.99 17.06
C ALA A 379 -1.96 -17.10 16.19
N THR A 380 -2.00 -16.58 14.95
CA THR A 380 -0.84 -16.53 14.04
C THR A 380 0.24 -15.60 14.59
N LEU A 381 -0.16 -14.44 15.12
CA LEU A 381 0.77 -13.47 15.71
C LEU A 381 1.37 -14.00 17.03
N GLU A 382 0.59 -14.68 17.84
CA GLU A 382 1.04 -15.33 19.08
C GLU A 382 2.08 -16.41 18.79
N GLU A 383 1.84 -17.25 17.77
CA GLU A 383 2.81 -18.25 17.33
C GLU A 383 4.09 -17.58 16.78
N ALA A 384 3.98 -16.53 15.98
CA ALA A 384 5.15 -15.75 15.55
C ALA A 384 5.91 -15.18 16.75
N GLY A 385 5.20 -14.62 17.73
CA GLY A 385 5.78 -14.10 18.97
C GLY A 385 6.48 -15.16 19.80
N LYS A 386 5.91 -16.37 19.89
CA LYS A 386 6.56 -17.51 20.55
C LYS A 386 7.88 -17.88 19.86
N ARG A 387 7.88 -17.99 18.55
CA ARG A 387 9.08 -18.32 17.75
C ARG A 387 10.14 -17.22 17.84
N LEU A 388 9.75 -15.96 17.74
CA LEU A 388 10.68 -14.83 17.92
C LEU A 388 11.29 -14.79 19.33
N ARG A 389 10.56 -15.20 20.36
CA ARG A 389 11.13 -15.32 21.72
C ARG A 389 12.28 -16.31 21.83
N ALA A 390 12.29 -17.33 20.99
CA ALA A 390 13.40 -18.30 20.95
C ALA A 390 14.71 -17.68 20.39
N MET A 391 14.68 -16.53 19.74
CA MET A 391 15.90 -15.83 19.24
C MET A 391 16.90 -15.46 20.35
N GLY A 392 16.47 -15.37 21.62
CA GLY A 392 17.35 -15.05 22.74
C GLY A 392 18.04 -16.27 23.37
N ALA A 393 17.50 -17.48 23.16
CA ALA A 393 18.03 -18.71 23.75
C ALA A 393 19.05 -19.43 22.84
N ALA A 394 18.98 -19.24 21.53
CA ALA A 394 19.79 -19.94 20.53
C ALA A 394 21.13 -19.26 20.19
N SER A 395 21.37 -18.02 20.68
CA SER A 395 22.60 -17.26 20.38
C SER A 395 23.72 -17.45 21.41
N LEU A 396 23.57 -18.39 22.34
CA LEU A 396 24.58 -18.74 23.37
C LEU A 396 25.10 -20.19 23.24
N ALA A 397 24.80 -20.87 22.15
CA ALA A 397 25.32 -22.21 21.87
C ALA A 397 26.21 -22.21 20.62
#